data_1a07081e52531c18e3b984f178f750e1
#
_entry.id   1a07081e52531c18e3b984f178f750e1
#
_cell.length_a   1.000
_cell.length_b   1.000
_cell.length_c   1.000
_cell.angle_alpha   90.00
_cell.angle_beta   90.00
_cell.angle_gamma   90.00
#
_symmetry.space_group_name_H-M   'P 1'
#
loop_
_entity.id
_entity.type
_entity.pdbx_description
1 polymer ?
#
loop_
_entity_poly.entity_id
_entity_poly.type
_entity_poly.pdbx_seq_one_letter_code
_entity_poly.pdbx_strand_id
1 'polypeptide(L)'
;MDEIALKLCDIQGRLFELSANQKYDSIKFIRVFMNSDVSRALDSKYNRMQWAGEEYLLEEVVDNAGNKVSVGGEVFSKDVLYWIGYIYRYWHYY
;
A
#
# COMPACT_ATOMS: atom_id res chain seq x y z
N MET A 1 -8.93 -2.67 -18.77
CA MET A 1 -8.49 -3.19 -17.46
C MET A 1 -9.61 -4.01 -16.85
N ASP A 2 -9.32 -5.17 -16.31
CA ASP A 2 -10.35 -6.01 -15.72
C ASP A 2 -10.73 -5.57 -14.30
N GLU A 3 -11.81 -6.13 -13.78
CA GLU A 3 -12.32 -5.76 -12.47
C GLU A 3 -11.36 -6.08 -11.34
N ILE A 4 -10.59 -7.15 -11.48
CA ILE A 4 -9.62 -7.55 -10.45
C ILE A 4 -8.51 -6.51 -10.35
N ALA A 5 -8.01 -6.02 -11.47
CA ALA A 5 -6.97 -5.01 -11.49
C ALA A 5 -7.44 -3.70 -10.85
N LEU A 6 -8.66 -3.27 -11.14
CA LEU A 6 -9.24 -2.08 -10.50
C LEU A 6 -9.42 -2.27 -9.00
N LYS A 7 -9.82 -3.46 -8.59
CA LYS A 7 -9.94 -3.81 -7.18
C LYS A 7 -8.62 -3.73 -6.45
N LEU A 8 -7.55 -4.19 -7.09
CA LEU A 8 -6.21 -4.12 -6.50
C LEU A 8 -5.71 -2.68 -6.40
N CYS A 9 -6.05 -1.84 -7.36
CA CYS A 9 -5.76 -0.41 -7.26
C CYS A 9 -6.46 0.21 -6.04
N ASP A 10 -7.73 -0.11 -5.84
CA ASP A 10 -8.49 0.38 -4.70
C ASP A 10 -7.92 -0.13 -3.37
N ILE A 11 -7.57 -1.40 -3.31
CA ILE A 11 -6.95 -1.99 -2.11
C ILE A 11 -5.65 -1.25 -1.77
N GLN A 12 -4.80 -1.01 -2.76
CA GLN A 12 -3.56 -0.30 -2.52
C GLN A 12 -3.80 1.15 -2.11
N GLY A 13 -4.79 1.81 -2.69
CA GLY A 13 -5.20 3.14 -2.27
C GLY A 13 -5.63 3.16 -0.80
N ARG A 14 -6.47 2.21 -0.41
CA ARG A 14 -6.95 2.09 0.99
C ARG A 14 -5.82 1.77 1.95
N LEU A 15 -4.89 0.93 1.52
CA LEU A 15 -3.69 0.61 2.31
C LEU A 15 -2.90 1.89 2.62
N PHE A 16 -2.70 2.74 1.61
CA PHE A 16 -1.99 3.99 1.79
C PHE A 16 -2.77 4.95 2.71
N GLU A 17 -4.11 4.99 2.59
CA GLU A 17 -4.93 5.77 3.53
C GLU A 17 -4.73 5.31 4.98
N LEU A 18 -4.70 4.01 5.20
CA LEU A 18 -4.52 3.45 6.56
C LEU A 18 -3.19 3.86 7.17
N SER A 19 -2.15 4.04 6.34
CA SER A 19 -0.86 4.50 6.85
C SER A 19 -0.97 5.89 7.48
N ALA A 20 -1.86 6.74 6.96
CA ALA A 20 -2.12 8.05 7.55
C ALA A 20 -2.84 7.93 8.89
N ASN A 21 -3.79 6.99 9.02
CA ASN A 21 -4.47 6.74 10.29
C ASN A 21 -3.50 6.34 11.39
N GLN A 22 -2.45 5.62 11.05
CA GLN A 22 -1.40 5.21 11.98
C GLN A 22 -0.33 6.29 12.16
N LYS A 23 -0.46 7.40 11.45
CA LYS A 23 0.47 8.55 11.49
C LYS A 23 1.89 8.20 11.08
N TYR A 24 2.05 7.20 10.21
CA TYR A 24 3.35 6.88 9.64
C TYR A 24 3.81 7.99 8.70
N ASP A 25 5.13 8.25 8.72
CA ASP A 25 5.76 9.14 7.74
C ASP A 25 5.47 8.62 6.34
N SER A 26 4.79 9.43 5.52
CA SER A 26 4.27 8.97 4.24
C SER A 26 5.37 8.59 3.25
N ILE A 27 6.43 9.38 3.17
CA ILE A 27 7.52 9.11 2.24
C ILE A 27 8.22 7.80 2.61
N LYS A 28 8.49 7.60 3.88
CA LYS A 28 9.12 6.36 4.35
C LYS A 28 8.22 5.16 4.13
N PHE A 29 6.93 5.31 4.42
CA PHE A 29 5.97 4.24 4.20
C PHE A 29 5.92 3.83 2.73
N ILE A 30 5.82 4.81 1.82
CA ILE A 30 5.75 4.54 0.39
C ILE A 30 6.99 3.79 -0.07
N ARG A 31 8.18 4.21 0.35
CA ARG A 31 9.42 3.53 0.00
C ARG A 31 9.45 2.08 0.49
N VAL A 32 9.07 1.89 1.74
CA VAL A 32 9.04 0.56 2.33
C VAL A 32 8.04 -0.32 1.59
N PHE A 33 6.87 0.21 1.31
CA PHE A 33 5.85 -0.54 0.59
C PHE A 33 6.32 -0.96 -0.80
N MET A 34 6.91 -0.03 -1.56
CA MET A 34 7.34 -0.30 -2.93
C MET A 34 8.41 -1.39 -3.02
N ASN A 35 9.16 -1.59 -1.94
CA ASN A 35 10.19 -2.62 -1.86
C ASN A 35 9.76 -3.85 -1.07
N SER A 36 8.47 -3.93 -0.70
CA SER A 36 7.98 -5.00 0.18
C SER A 36 7.52 -6.22 -0.60
N ASP A 37 7.45 -7.33 0.12
CA ASP A 37 6.85 -8.56 -0.41
C ASP A 37 5.36 -8.38 -0.70
N VAL A 38 4.69 -7.52 0.05
CA VAL A 38 3.28 -7.20 -0.17
C VAL A 38 3.08 -6.59 -1.56
N SER A 39 3.94 -5.63 -1.94
CA SER A 39 3.86 -5.03 -3.28
C SER A 39 4.05 -6.09 -4.36
N ARG A 40 5.02 -6.96 -4.19
CA ARG A 40 5.27 -8.07 -5.12
C ARG A 40 4.11 -9.04 -5.17
N ALA A 41 3.49 -9.32 -4.02
CA ALA A 41 2.33 -10.21 -3.96
C ALA A 41 1.13 -9.63 -4.71
N LEU A 42 0.93 -8.32 -4.66
CA LEU A 42 -0.14 -7.67 -5.42
C LEU A 42 0.12 -7.69 -6.92
N ASP A 43 1.38 -7.82 -7.33
CA ASP A 43 1.73 -7.97 -8.75
C ASP A 43 1.47 -9.39 -9.25
N SER A 44 1.45 -10.37 -8.37
CA SER A 44 1.31 -11.78 -8.74
C SER A 44 -0.15 -12.11 -9.06
N LYS A 45 -0.36 -12.85 -10.16
CA LYS A 45 -1.70 -13.15 -10.66
C LYS A 45 -2.61 -13.92 -9.70
N TYR A 46 -2.06 -14.77 -8.86
CA TYR A 46 -2.86 -15.71 -8.06
C TYR A 46 -2.44 -15.76 -6.60
N ASN A 47 -1.91 -14.66 -6.09
CA ASN A 47 -1.46 -14.63 -4.71
C ASN A 47 -2.63 -14.39 -3.76
N ARG A 48 -2.72 -15.19 -2.70
CA ARG A 48 -3.78 -15.08 -1.69
C ARG A 48 -3.79 -13.73 -0.96
N MET A 49 -2.65 -13.06 -0.86
CA MET A 49 -2.55 -11.76 -0.22
C MET A 49 -3.47 -10.73 -0.86
N GLN A 50 -3.77 -10.89 -2.14
CA GLN A 50 -4.66 -9.97 -2.86
C GLN A 50 -6.06 -9.90 -2.25
N TRP A 51 -6.46 -10.92 -1.48
CA TRP A 51 -7.78 -11.03 -0.89
C TRP A 51 -7.79 -10.85 0.63
N ALA A 52 -6.64 -10.52 1.21
CA ALA A 52 -6.50 -10.47 2.67
C ALA A 52 -7.06 -9.21 3.31
N GLY A 53 -7.32 -8.17 2.53
CA GLY A 53 -7.78 -6.88 3.03
C GLY A 53 -6.64 -5.94 3.39
N GLU A 54 -6.92 -4.64 3.31
CA GLU A 54 -5.90 -3.60 3.47
C GLU A 54 -5.28 -3.56 4.86
N GLU A 55 -6.05 -3.90 5.88
CA GLU A 55 -5.55 -3.88 7.27
C GLU A 55 -4.50 -4.95 7.49
N TYR A 56 -4.75 -6.16 7.01
CA TYR A 56 -3.78 -7.24 7.09
C TYR A 56 -2.52 -6.89 6.29
N LEU A 57 -2.70 -6.33 5.10
CA LEU A 57 -1.58 -5.96 4.25
C LEU A 57 -0.71 -4.90 4.90
N LEU A 58 -1.32 -3.93 5.57
CA LEU A 58 -0.56 -2.91 6.32
C LEU A 58 0.28 -3.55 7.43
N GLU A 59 -0.31 -4.46 8.18
CA GLU A 59 0.44 -5.17 9.23
C GLU A 59 1.65 -5.91 8.66
N GLU A 60 1.47 -6.58 7.53
CA GLU A 60 2.57 -7.30 6.89
C GLU A 60 3.69 -6.36 6.45
N VAL A 61 3.34 -5.21 5.88
CA VAL A 61 4.34 -4.23 5.46
C VAL A 61 5.13 -3.73 6.66
N VAL A 62 4.44 -3.36 7.73
CA VAL A 62 5.07 -2.77 8.92
C VAL A 62 5.90 -3.80 9.67
N ASP A 63 5.39 -5.02 9.84
CA ASP A 63 6.10 -6.08 10.55
C ASP A 63 7.41 -6.45 9.85
N ASN A 64 7.39 -6.49 8.52
CA ASN A 64 8.58 -6.84 7.76
C ASN A 64 9.56 -5.68 7.60
N ALA A 65 9.09 -4.45 7.81
CA ALA A 65 9.92 -3.26 7.67
C ALA A 65 10.82 -2.99 8.88
N GLY A 66 10.45 -3.50 10.04
CA GLY A 66 11.17 -3.20 11.27
C GLY A 66 11.12 -1.71 11.60
N ASN A 67 12.28 -1.08 11.74
CA ASN A 67 12.36 0.34 12.09
C ASN A 67 12.29 1.30 10.89
N LYS A 68 12.07 0.80 9.69
CA LYS A 68 12.07 1.64 8.48
C LYS A 68 10.80 2.47 8.33
N VAL A 69 9.70 2.04 8.97
CA VAL A 69 8.47 2.81 9.04
C VAL A 69 8.44 3.50 10.40
N SER A 70 8.21 4.81 10.41
CA SER A 70 8.25 5.58 11.65
C SER A 70 7.11 6.58 11.71
N VAL A 71 6.75 6.98 12.93
CA VAL A 71 5.81 8.07 13.19
C VAL A 71 6.60 9.38 13.43
N GLY A 72 5.90 10.50 13.38
CA GLY A 72 6.50 11.79 13.71
C GLY A 72 7.06 12.56 12.53
N GLY A 73 7.04 11.99 11.33
CA GLY A 73 7.40 12.69 10.11
C GLY A 73 6.20 13.34 9.45
N GLU A 74 6.33 13.64 8.16
CA GLU A 74 5.24 14.24 7.40
C GLU A 74 4.20 13.19 7.01
N VAL A 75 2.94 13.45 7.34
CA VAL A 75 1.83 12.56 6.96
C VAL A 75 0.98 13.30 5.92
N PHE A 76 0.90 12.74 4.71
CA PHE A 76 0.07 13.31 3.65
C PHE A 76 -1.41 13.09 3.98
N SER A 77 -2.27 13.91 3.36
CA SER A 77 -3.72 13.72 3.55
C SER A 77 -4.14 12.34 3.04
N LYS A 78 -5.23 11.83 3.62
CA LYS A 78 -5.78 10.53 3.23
C LYS A 78 -6.14 10.48 1.75
N ASP A 79 -6.74 11.55 1.23
CA ASP A 79 -7.12 11.63 -0.17
C ASP A 79 -5.90 11.55 -1.09
N VAL A 80 -4.85 12.28 -0.76
CA VAL A 80 -3.60 12.25 -1.53
C VAL A 80 -3.00 10.85 -1.50
N LEU A 81 -2.92 10.24 -0.32
CA LEU A 81 -2.37 8.89 -0.17
C LEU A 81 -3.18 7.85 -0.92
N TYR A 82 -4.49 7.95 -0.86
CA TYR A 82 -5.34 7.02 -1.61
C TYR A 82 -5.01 7.07 -3.10
N TRP A 83 -4.97 8.27 -3.67
CA TRP A 83 -4.72 8.42 -5.09
C TRP A 83 -3.28 8.04 -5.47
N ILE A 84 -2.30 8.31 -4.61
CA ILE A 84 -0.93 7.85 -4.85
C ILE A 84 -0.90 6.33 -4.95
N GLY A 85 -1.50 5.64 -3.99
CA GLY A 85 -1.53 4.18 -3.99
C GLY A 85 -2.27 3.61 -5.21
N TYR A 86 -3.43 4.17 -5.50
CA TYR A 86 -4.25 3.75 -6.63
C TYR A 86 -3.52 3.93 -7.96
N ILE A 87 -2.95 5.12 -8.18
CA ILE A 87 -2.32 5.46 -9.45
C ILE A 87 -1.06 4.64 -9.68
N TYR A 88 -0.24 4.43 -8.66
CA TYR A 88 0.97 3.62 -8.82
C TYR A 88 0.64 2.18 -9.20
N ARG A 89 -0.38 1.61 -8.61
CA ARG A 89 -0.83 0.26 -9.01
C ARG A 89 -1.41 0.27 -10.42
N TYR A 90 -2.19 1.29 -10.75
CA TYR A 90 -2.76 1.45 -12.09
C TYR A 90 -1.65 1.48 -13.16
N TRP A 91 -0.62 2.30 -12.95
CA TRP A 91 0.49 2.40 -13.90
C TRP A 91 1.25 1.08 -14.04
N HIS A 92 1.29 0.30 -12.97
CA HIS A 92 1.98 -0.99 -13.00
C HIS A 92 1.35 -1.95 -14.02
N TYR A 93 0.05 -1.81 -14.29
CA TYR A 93 -0.65 -2.65 -15.26
C TYR A 93 -0.51 -2.14 -16.70
N TYR A 94 0.02 -0.98 -16.89
CA TYR A 94 0.24 -0.34 -18.18
C TYR A 94 1.71 0.03 -18.36
#